data_3aedce4c1639072011d08abd0a22efbc
#
_entry.id   3aedce4c1639072011d08abd0a22efbc
#
_cell.length_a   1.000
_cell.length_b   1.000
_cell.length_c   1.000
_cell.angle_alpha   90.00
_cell.angle_beta   90.00
_cell.angle_gamma   90.00
#
_symmetry.space_group_name_H-M   'P 1'
#
loop_
_entity.id
_entity.type
_entity.pdbx_description
1 polymer ?
#
loop_
_entity_poly.entity_id
_entity_poly.type
_entity_poly.pdbx_seq_one_letter_code
_entity_poly.pdbx_strand_id
1 'polypeptide(L)'
;MKTILQALKDEIHYKLSSGFFENRLLERELIGDDECTIEIFKSKPFKGAVADCLSSLVEAPNFSEGDVSFSLPDRNVITKRANSIYISLREFDKLIDEPMVYIGG
;
A
#
# COMPACT_ATOMS: atom_id res chain seq x y z
N MET A 1 -9.35 17.18 -12.18
CA MET A 1 -8.31 16.17 -12.40
C MET A 1 -7.74 15.72 -11.08
N LYS A 2 -7.43 14.44 -11.01
CA LYS A 2 -6.98 13.84 -9.77
C LYS A 2 -5.45 14.00 -9.64
N THR A 3 -4.96 14.33 -8.45
CA THR A 3 -3.53 14.33 -8.19
C THR A 3 -3.08 12.90 -7.86
N ILE A 4 -1.77 12.68 -7.92
CA ILE A 4 -1.20 11.38 -7.56
C ILE A 4 -1.54 11.05 -6.11
N LEU A 5 -1.48 12.03 -5.22
CA LEU A 5 -1.85 11.85 -3.82
C LEU A 5 -3.30 11.41 -3.68
N GLN A 6 -4.22 12.07 -4.38
CA GLN A 6 -5.63 11.71 -4.31
C GLN A 6 -5.88 10.32 -4.85
N ALA A 7 -5.21 9.97 -5.96
CA ALA A 7 -5.34 8.63 -6.53
C ALA A 7 -4.87 7.56 -5.55
N LEU A 8 -3.77 7.81 -4.84
CA LEU A 8 -3.26 6.86 -3.85
C LEU A 8 -4.23 6.71 -2.69
N LYS A 9 -4.78 7.83 -2.19
CA LYS A 9 -5.78 7.79 -1.11
C LYS A 9 -7.00 6.97 -1.52
N ASP A 10 -7.45 7.15 -2.76
CA ASP A 10 -8.62 6.42 -3.27
C ASP A 10 -8.36 4.92 -3.33
N GLU A 11 -7.11 4.53 -3.61
CA GLU A 11 -6.77 3.11 -3.71
C GLU A 11 -6.67 2.43 -2.36
N ILE A 12 -6.35 3.16 -1.31
CA ILE A 12 -6.05 2.53 -0.01
C ILE A 12 -7.30 2.32 0.85
N HIS A 13 -8.33 3.13 0.74
CA HIS A 13 -9.59 2.98 1.48
C HIS A 13 -9.52 3.10 3.00
N TYR A 14 -8.41 3.52 3.55
CA TYR A 14 -8.30 3.79 4.98
C TYR A 14 -7.97 5.26 5.18
N LYS A 15 -8.55 5.85 6.23
CA LYS A 15 -8.28 7.25 6.54
C LYS A 15 -6.95 7.38 7.25
N LEU A 16 -5.97 7.85 6.51
CA LEU A 16 -4.63 8.06 7.02
C LEU A 16 -4.24 9.50 6.71
N SER A 17 -3.21 10.00 7.40
CA SER A 17 -2.76 11.37 7.16
C SER A 17 -2.20 11.53 5.76
N SER A 18 -2.31 12.74 5.23
CA SER A 18 -1.71 13.06 3.93
C SER A 18 -0.20 12.84 3.97
N GLY A 19 0.44 13.16 5.10
CA GLY A 19 1.87 12.95 5.25
C GLY A 19 2.29 11.50 5.09
N PHE A 20 1.47 10.58 5.61
CA PHE A 20 1.75 9.15 5.44
C PHE A 20 1.81 8.80 3.95
N PHE A 21 0.79 9.21 3.20
CA PHE A 21 0.71 8.92 1.77
C PHE A 21 1.83 9.62 1.00
N GLU A 22 2.11 10.88 1.33
CA GLU A 22 3.15 11.63 0.67
C GLU A 22 4.52 10.98 0.84
N ASN A 23 4.81 10.47 2.03
CA ASN A 23 6.08 9.79 2.29
C ASN A 23 6.21 8.51 1.46
N ARG A 24 5.10 7.77 1.31
CA ARG A 24 5.14 6.57 0.47
C ARG A 24 5.40 6.93 -0.99
N LEU A 25 4.82 8.03 -1.44
CA LEU A 25 5.05 8.51 -2.81
C LEU A 25 6.49 8.97 -3.01
N LEU A 26 7.03 9.70 -2.05
CA LEU A 26 8.42 10.17 -2.12
C LEU A 26 9.40 9.01 -2.21
N GLU A 27 9.15 7.92 -1.51
CA GLU A 27 9.99 6.74 -1.57
C GLU A 27 10.04 6.13 -2.96
N ARG A 28 9.01 6.39 -3.75
CA ARG A 28 8.91 5.93 -5.14
C ARG A 28 9.22 7.03 -6.15
N GLU A 29 9.76 8.16 -5.67
CA GLU A 29 10.13 9.31 -6.50
C GLU A 29 8.94 9.92 -7.23
N LEU A 30 7.77 9.92 -6.56
CA LEU A 30 6.56 10.54 -7.07
C LEU A 30 6.23 11.78 -6.26
N ILE A 31 5.65 12.77 -6.93
CA ILE A 31 5.24 14.02 -6.29
C ILE A 31 3.73 14.01 -6.17
N GLY A 32 3.22 14.05 -4.93
CA GLY A 32 1.78 13.92 -4.68
C GLY A 32 0.92 14.97 -5.35
N ASP A 33 1.44 16.19 -5.49
CA ASP A 33 0.68 17.28 -6.09
C ASP A 33 0.60 17.23 -7.62
N ASP A 34 1.40 16.38 -8.26
CA ASP A 34 1.36 16.23 -9.71
C ASP A 34 0.08 15.55 -10.15
N GLU A 35 -0.33 15.83 -11.39
CA GLU A 35 -1.49 15.19 -11.97
C GLU A 35 -1.25 13.69 -12.15
N CYS A 36 -2.23 12.91 -11.77
CA CYS A 36 -2.18 11.46 -11.98
C CYS A 36 -2.73 11.13 -13.36
N THR A 37 -1.82 10.94 -14.30
CA THR A 37 -2.20 10.49 -15.64
C THR A 37 -2.44 8.99 -15.63
N ILE A 38 -3.05 8.49 -16.71
CA ILE A 38 -3.26 7.04 -16.86
C ILE A 38 -1.91 6.31 -16.82
N GLU A 39 -0.91 6.91 -17.45
CA GLU A 39 0.44 6.32 -17.48
C GLU A 39 1.02 6.19 -16.07
N ILE A 40 0.88 7.23 -15.26
CA ILE A 40 1.38 7.21 -13.88
C ILE A 40 0.58 6.19 -13.05
N PHE A 41 -0.73 6.19 -13.20
CA PHE A 41 -1.60 5.27 -12.46
C PHE A 41 -1.23 3.80 -12.72
N LYS A 42 -0.81 3.49 -13.93
CA LYS A 42 -0.41 2.14 -14.31
C LYS A 42 1.08 1.86 -14.13
N SER A 43 1.84 2.87 -13.71
CA SER A 43 3.29 2.74 -13.60
C SER A 43 3.70 1.88 -12.41
N LYS A 44 4.91 1.34 -12.51
CA LYS A 44 5.49 0.56 -11.41
C LYS A 44 5.67 1.39 -10.14
N PRO A 45 6.18 2.65 -10.20
CA PRO A 45 6.29 3.45 -8.99
C PRO A 45 4.97 3.65 -8.26
N PHE A 46 3.88 3.93 -8.99
CA PHE A 46 2.59 4.12 -8.35
C PHE A 46 2.10 2.83 -7.70
N LYS A 47 2.18 1.72 -8.42
CA LYS A 47 1.78 0.43 -7.88
C LYS A 47 2.61 0.05 -6.66
N GLY A 48 3.91 0.35 -6.71
CA GLY A 48 4.78 0.12 -5.57
C GLY A 48 4.38 0.95 -4.36
N ALA A 49 3.97 2.20 -4.59
CA ALA A 49 3.50 3.06 -3.49
C ALA A 49 2.23 2.47 -2.85
N VAL A 50 1.32 1.93 -3.66
CA VAL A 50 0.12 1.25 -3.14
C VAL A 50 0.53 0.09 -2.24
N ALA A 51 1.43 -0.76 -2.72
CA ALA A 51 1.90 -1.90 -1.93
C ALA A 51 2.61 -1.45 -0.66
N ASP A 52 3.41 -0.38 -0.72
CA ASP A 52 4.12 0.13 0.44
C ASP A 52 3.15 0.65 1.51
N CYS A 53 2.05 1.28 1.09
CA CYS A 53 1.01 1.70 2.04
C CYS A 53 0.38 0.50 2.72
N LEU A 54 0.02 -0.51 1.94
CA LEU A 54 -0.60 -1.72 2.48
C LEU A 54 0.35 -2.45 3.42
N SER A 55 1.61 -2.55 3.05
CA SER A 55 2.65 -3.18 3.87
C SER A 55 2.80 -2.47 5.21
N SER A 56 2.84 -1.13 5.17
CA SER A 56 2.98 -0.34 6.40
C SER A 56 1.81 -0.55 7.35
N LEU A 57 0.60 -0.71 6.82
CA LEU A 57 -0.58 -0.98 7.64
C LEU A 57 -0.47 -2.33 8.36
N VAL A 58 0.03 -3.32 7.65
CA VAL A 58 0.14 -4.68 8.21
C VAL A 58 1.27 -4.78 9.22
N GLU A 59 2.41 -4.17 8.92
CA GLU A 59 3.61 -4.30 9.74
C GLU A 59 3.60 -3.44 10.98
N ALA A 60 2.66 -2.52 11.10
CA ALA A 60 2.53 -1.67 12.26
C ALA A 60 1.23 -1.99 13.00
N PRO A 61 1.16 -3.12 13.71
CA PRO A 61 -0.08 -3.54 14.37
C PRO A 61 -0.60 -2.55 15.40
N ASN A 62 0.26 -1.69 15.90
CA ASN A 62 -0.14 -0.63 16.83
C ASN A 62 -0.23 0.72 16.13
N PHE A 63 -0.41 0.69 14.83
CA PHE A 63 -0.54 1.90 14.03
C PHE A 63 -1.78 2.65 14.50
N SER A 64 -1.55 3.82 15.06
CA SER A 64 -2.63 4.59 15.70
C SER A 64 -2.97 5.86 14.95
N GLU A 65 -2.64 5.95 13.70
CA GLU A 65 -2.98 7.13 12.93
C GLU A 65 -4.45 7.10 12.57
N GLY A 66 -5.22 8.00 13.17
CA GLY A 66 -6.65 8.00 13.00
C GLY A 66 -7.27 6.80 13.68
N ASP A 67 -8.45 6.43 13.26
CA ASP A 67 -9.20 5.32 13.83
C ASP A 67 -9.10 4.07 12.98
N VAL A 68 -7.90 3.78 12.50
CA VAL A 68 -7.70 2.62 11.66
C VAL A 68 -7.70 1.35 12.51
N SER A 69 -8.66 0.50 12.26
CA SER A 69 -8.67 -0.83 12.84
C SER A 69 -9.17 -1.80 11.78
N PHE A 70 -8.64 -2.98 11.78
CA PHE A 70 -9.09 -4.00 10.84
C PHE A 70 -8.93 -5.38 11.47
N SER A 71 -9.82 -6.26 11.07
CA SER A 71 -9.85 -7.63 11.57
C SER A 71 -8.70 -8.45 10.97
N LEU A 72 -8.46 -9.62 11.55
CA LEU A 72 -7.46 -10.54 11.03
C LEU A 72 -7.73 -10.97 9.57
N PRO A 73 -8.98 -11.26 9.18
CA PRO A 73 -9.27 -11.54 7.76
C PRO A 73 -8.93 -10.36 6.85
N ASP A 74 -9.23 -9.13 7.28
CA ASP A 74 -8.87 -7.95 6.49
C ASP A 74 -7.36 -7.84 6.33
N ARG A 75 -6.63 -8.14 7.40
CA ARG A 75 -5.18 -8.12 7.39
C ARG A 75 -4.64 -9.12 6.37
N ASN A 76 -5.24 -10.30 6.29
CA ASN A 76 -4.83 -11.31 5.31
C ASN A 76 -5.06 -10.82 3.88
N VAL A 77 -6.20 -10.18 3.63
CA VAL A 77 -6.51 -9.63 2.31
C VAL A 77 -5.51 -8.56 1.93
N ILE A 78 -5.21 -7.65 2.86
CA ILE A 78 -4.25 -6.57 2.63
C ILE A 78 -2.86 -7.15 2.33
N THR A 79 -2.42 -8.13 3.10
CA THR A 79 -1.13 -8.78 2.91
C THR A 79 -1.03 -9.42 1.53
N LYS A 80 -2.06 -10.16 1.15
CA LYS A 80 -2.08 -10.83 -0.16
C LYS A 80 -2.04 -9.84 -1.31
N ARG A 81 -2.78 -8.74 -1.18
CA ARG A 81 -2.79 -7.70 -2.21
C ARG A 81 -1.41 -7.06 -2.35
N ALA A 82 -0.79 -6.71 -1.22
CA ALA A 82 0.55 -6.11 -1.24
C ALA A 82 1.56 -7.07 -1.87
N ASN A 83 1.55 -8.32 -1.46
CA ASN A 83 2.48 -9.32 -1.98
C ASN A 83 2.26 -9.57 -3.46
N SER A 84 1.02 -9.59 -3.90
CA SER A 84 0.70 -9.75 -5.32
C SER A 84 1.33 -8.63 -6.15
N ILE A 85 1.25 -7.39 -5.66
CA ILE A 85 1.86 -6.25 -6.33
C ILE A 85 3.37 -6.37 -6.33
N TYR A 86 3.98 -6.67 -5.19
CA TYR A 86 5.42 -6.83 -5.11
C TYR A 86 5.94 -7.93 -6.05
N ILE A 87 5.23 -9.03 -6.13
CA ILE A 87 5.59 -10.12 -7.05
C ILE A 87 5.54 -9.61 -8.49
N SER A 88 4.50 -8.87 -8.85
CA SER A 88 4.36 -8.33 -10.20
C SER A 88 5.48 -7.35 -10.54
N LEU A 89 6.00 -6.66 -9.55
CA LEU A 89 7.11 -5.71 -9.71
C LEU A 89 8.47 -6.36 -9.55
N ARG A 90 8.51 -7.64 -9.21
CA ARG A 90 9.72 -8.39 -8.90
C ARG A 90 10.49 -7.85 -7.71
N GLU A 91 9.78 -7.31 -6.74
CA GLU A 91 10.37 -6.81 -5.51
C GLU A 91 10.20 -7.84 -4.40
N PHE A 92 10.83 -8.98 -4.58
CA PHE A 92 10.66 -10.13 -3.69
C PHE A 92 11.21 -9.90 -2.28
N ASP A 93 12.15 -8.97 -2.15
CA ASP A 93 12.72 -8.61 -0.85
C ASP A 93 11.72 -7.88 0.04
N LYS A 94 10.63 -7.39 -0.53
CA LYS A 94 9.62 -6.63 0.21
C LYS A 94 8.40 -7.46 0.57
N LEU A 95 8.39 -8.74 0.23
CA LEU A 95 7.25 -9.60 0.54
C LEU A 95 7.02 -9.66 2.04
N ILE A 96 5.74 -9.59 2.40
CA ILE A 96 5.30 -9.70 3.78
C ILE A 96 5.02 -11.17 4.07
N ASP A 97 5.40 -11.62 5.26
CA ASP A 97 5.08 -12.98 5.68
C ASP A 97 3.56 -13.09 5.82
N GLU A 98 2.97 -13.93 5.02
CA GLU A 98 1.54 -14.18 5.13
C GLU A 98 1.30 -15.02 6.37
N PRO A 99 0.26 -14.68 7.16
CA PRO A 99 -0.09 -15.52 8.30
C PRO A 99 -0.53 -16.85 7.74
N MET A 100 0.35 -17.81 7.86
CA MET A 100 0.09 -19.10 7.31
C MET A 100 -0.80 -19.89 8.23
N VAL A 101 -1.96 -20.20 7.73
CA VAL A 101 -2.69 -21.31 8.30
C VAL A 101 -1.93 -22.52 7.82
N TYR A 102 -1.13 -23.06 8.69
CA TYR A 102 -0.42 -24.26 8.38
C TYR A 102 -1.41 -25.40 8.35
N ILE A 103 -1.78 -25.76 7.18
CA ILE A 103 -2.68 -26.90 7.05
C ILE A 103 -1.84 -28.11 6.72
N GLY A 104 -1.86 -29.02 7.62
CA GLY A 104 -1.34 -30.32 7.34
C GLY A 104 0.16 -30.39 7.22
N GLY A 105 0.75 -29.67 8.06
CA GLY A 105 2.19 -29.78 8.18
C GLY A 105 2.93 -29.50 6.94
#